data_10335bd02deca0071ede47cfee8fca62
#
_entry.id   10335bd02deca0071ede47cfee8fca62
#
_cell.length_a   1.000
_cell.length_b   1.000
_cell.length_c   1.000
_cell.angle_alpha   90.00
_cell.angle_beta   90.00
_cell.angle_gamma   90.00
#
_symmetry.space_group_name_H-M   'P 1'
#
loop_
_entity.id
_entity.type
_entity.pdbx_description
1 polymer ?
#
loop_
_entity_poly.entity_id
_entity_poly.type
_entity_poly.pdbx_seq_one_letter_code
_entity_poly.pdbx_strand_id
1 'polypeptide(L)'
;FDTVAAYNSFYPVAPALIEELGVDGFRSCDNTTMWYNGPYVVEEYIQGNTKSYIPNPNYYAADEVSRFDRFTVTMISDGTVTFQLYQSRELDEVDLGESNITTIQSDPSNEYNQQLCEKRAKKFSYCFIFNYDKKNTDGTPDENWNKAIANKAFRQCFSKGMVLNKFFARYNPINPLKCENDFFTMKGLCYTSDGTD
;
A
#
# COMPACT_ATOMS: atom_id res chain seq x y z
N PHE A 1 -4.49 3.72 18.61
CA PHE A 1 -5.26 4.88 18.13
C PHE A 1 -4.50 5.65 17.04
N ASP A 2 -3.22 5.93 17.22
CA ASP A 2 -2.39 6.75 16.32
C ASP A 2 -2.33 6.19 14.90
N THR A 3 -2.19 4.87 14.76
CA THR A 3 -2.17 4.21 13.45
C THR A 3 -3.51 4.35 12.70
N VAL A 4 -4.63 4.29 13.44
CA VAL A 4 -5.98 4.47 12.86
C VAL A 4 -6.19 5.94 12.49
N ALA A 5 -5.76 6.87 13.33
CA ALA A 5 -5.87 8.31 13.06
C ALA A 5 -5.01 8.75 11.86
N ALA A 6 -3.94 8.02 11.55
CA ALA A 6 -3.10 8.24 10.36
C ALA A 6 -3.70 7.67 9.06
N TYR A 7 -4.89 7.07 9.10
CA TYR A 7 -5.56 6.59 7.89
C TYR A 7 -6.22 7.76 7.15
N ASN A 8 -6.04 7.82 5.84
CA ASN A 8 -6.45 8.97 5.02
C ASN A 8 -7.93 9.35 5.12
N SER A 9 -8.82 8.38 5.39
CA SER A 9 -10.25 8.66 5.59
C SER A 9 -10.57 9.43 6.86
N PHE A 10 -9.63 9.55 7.79
CA PHE A 10 -9.76 10.29 9.05
C PHE A 10 -8.97 11.60 9.06
N TYR A 11 -8.34 11.97 7.95
CA TYR A 11 -7.64 13.24 7.90
C TYR A 11 -8.63 14.40 8.07
N PRO A 12 -8.33 15.33 8.97
CA PRO A 12 -9.18 16.48 9.17
C PRO A 12 -9.21 17.37 7.93
N VAL A 13 -10.37 17.87 7.60
CA VAL A 13 -10.57 18.88 6.57
C VAL A 13 -10.91 20.20 7.23
N ALA A 14 -10.30 21.28 6.79
CA ALA A 14 -10.60 22.62 7.30
C ALA A 14 -12.07 22.99 6.97
N PRO A 15 -12.93 23.27 7.96
CA PRO A 15 -14.32 23.69 7.69
C PRO A 15 -14.41 24.88 6.73
N ALA A 16 -13.51 25.87 6.91
CA ALA A 16 -13.46 27.04 6.04
C ALA A 16 -13.23 26.71 4.56
N LEU A 17 -12.48 25.66 4.24
CA LEU A 17 -12.30 25.21 2.86
C LEU A 17 -13.63 24.71 2.26
N ILE A 18 -14.43 24.00 3.07
CA ILE A 18 -15.77 23.53 2.64
C ILE A 18 -16.75 24.71 2.51
N GLU A 19 -16.64 25.69 3.41
CA GLU A 19 -17.47 26.91 3.32
C GLU A 19 -17.14 27.73 2.08
N GLU A 20 -15.86 27.82 1.71
CA GLU A 20 -15.40 28.57 0.52
C GLU A 20 -15.78 27.87 -0.79
N LEU A 21 -15.53 26.57 -0.89
CA LEU A 21 -15.69 25.83 -2.16
C LEU A 21 -17.03 25.11 -2.29
N GLY A 22 -17.74 24.89 -1.20
CA GLY A 22 -18.85 23.95 -1.14
C GLY A 22 -18.40 22.49 -1.29
N VAL A 23 -19.32 21.55 -1.07
CA VAL A 23 -19.02 20.11 -1.14
C VAL A 23 -18.57 19.68 -2.53
N ASP A 24 -19.19 20.21 -3.58
CA ASP A 24 -18.85 19.82 -4.95
C ASP A 24 -17.53 20.46 -5.42
N GLY A 25 -17.23 21.69 -5.01
CA GLY A 25 -15.95 22.33 -5.23
C GLY A 25 -14.83 21.58 -4.50
N PHE A 26 -15.04 21.14 -3.27
CA PHE A 26 -14.08 20.32 -2.53
C PHE A 26 -13.79 18.97 -3.22
N ARG A 27 -14.82 18.31 -3.79
CA ARG A 27 -14.63 17.06 -4.54
C ARG A 27 -13.83 17.23 -5.83
N SER A 28 -13.81 18.41 -6.40
CA SER A 28 -13.10 18.76 -7.63
C SER A 28 -11.81 19.57 -7.39
N CYS A 29 -11.35 19.68 -6.13
CA CYS A 29 -10.09 20.33 -5.79
C CYS A 29 -8.92 19.70 -6.56
N ASP A 30 -8.04 20.55 -7.04
CA ASP A 30 -6.74 20.19 -7.57
C ASP A 30 -5.60 20.60 -6.60
N ASN A 31 -4.38 20.43 -7.03
CA ASN A 31 -3.20 20.80 -6.23
C ASN A 31 -3.07 22.31 -5.98
N THR A 32 -3.76 23.17 -6.74
CA THR A 32 -3.70 24.63 -6.58
C THR A 32 -4.78 25.18 -5.67
N THR A 33 -5.89 24.47 -5.53
CA THR A 33 -7.05 24.87 -4.74
C THR A 33 -7.14 24.17 -3.38
N MET A 34 -6.42 23.03 -3.21
CA MET A 34 -6.37 22.30 -1.95
C MET A 34 -5.54 23.03 -0.89
N TRP A 35 -6.00 23.00 0.34
CA TRP A 35 -5.23 23.49 1.50
C TRP A 35 -4.38 22.38 2.10
N TYR A 36 -3.16 22.70 2.44
CA TYR A 36 -2.17 21.75 2.94
C TYR A 36 -1.78 22.07 4.37
N ASN A 37 -1.82 21.08 5.26
CA ASN A 37 -1.34 21.18 6.64
C ASN A 37 -0.13 20.26 6.91
N GLY A 38 0.29 19.46 5.94
CA GLY A 38 1.44 18.57 6.03
C GLY A 38 2.77 19.25 5.69
N PRO A 39 3.90 18.52 5.83
CA PRO A 39 5.25 19.05 5.58
C PRO A 39 5.53 19.38 4.11
N TYR A 40 4.70 18.89 3.19
CA TYR A 40 4.83 19.11 1.76
C TYR A 40 3.51 19.60 1.15
N VAL A 41 3.63 20.30 0.03
CA VAL A 41 2.53 20.65 -0.87
C VAL A 41 2.77 19.97 -2.23
N VAL A 42 1.68 19.69 -2.95
CA VAL A 42 1.77 19.15 -4.32
C VAL A 42 2.01 20.30 -5.27
N GLU A 43 3.22 20.38 -5.82
CA GLU A 43 3.59 21.39 -6.80
C GLU A 43 2.99 21.07 -8.17
N GLU A 44 3.10 19.81 -8.59
CA GLU A 44 2.60 19.33 -9.88
C GLU A 44 1.87 18.00 -9.71
N TYR A 45 0.76 17.85 -10.39
CA TYR A 45 0.01 16.62 -10.47
C TYR A 45 -0.43 16.33 -11.91
N ILE A 46 0.19 15.33 -12.52
CA ILE A 46 -0.21 14.79 -13.83
C ILE A 46 -0.85 13.44 -13.59
N GLN A 47 -2.15 13.35 -13.76
CA GLN A 47 -2.92 12.13 -13.47
C GLN A 47 -2.37 10.92 -14.25
N GLY A 48 -2.11 9.84 -13.51
CA GLY A 48 -1.56 8.59 -14.07
C GLY A 48 -0.09 8.67 -14.50
N ASN A 49 0.61 9.77 -14.23
CA ASN A 49 2.00 9.96 -14.63
C ASN A 49 2.86 10.39 -13.44
N THR A 50 2.75 11.62 -12.97
CA THR A 50 3.72 12.22 -12.06
C THR A 50 3.05 13.03 -10.96
N LYS A 51 3.62 12.97 -9.74
CA LYS A 51 3.33 13.88 -8.64
C LYS A 51 4.64 14.43 -8.11
N SER A 52 4.78 15.76 -8.11
CA SER A 52 5.93 16.44 -7.52
C SER A 52 5.52 17.18 -6.25
N TYR A 53 6.37 17.11 -5.25
CA TYR A 53 6.15 17.69 -3.94
C TYR A 53 7.30 18.60 -3.56
N ILE A 54 6.99 19.76 -2.99
CA ILE A 54 7.94 20.70 -2.43
C ILE A 54 7.60 21.00 -0.96
N PRO A 55 8.56 21.46 -0.14
CA PRO A 55 8.29 21.81 1.25
C PRO A 55 7.15 22.81 1.38
N ASN A 56 6.24 22.55 2.31
CA ASN A 56 5.20 23.49 2.69
C ASN A 56 5.83 24.64 3.51
N PRO A 57 5.81 25.89 3.02
CA PRO A 57 6.40 27.01 3.73
C PRO A 57 5.65 27.36 5.04
N ASN A 58 4.39 26.93 5.16
CA ASN A 58 3.53 27.20 6.30
C ASN A 58 3.43 26.00 7.26
N TYR A 59 4.29 24.98 7.10
CA TYR A 59 4.24 23.83 7.98
C TYR A 59 4.68 24.20 9.41
N TYR A 60 3.80 23.95 10.38
CA TYR A 60 3.97 24.39 11.77
C TYR A 60 5.21 23.78 12.48
N ALA A 61 5.63 22.57 12.06
CA ALA A 61 6.78 21.87 12.64
C ALA A 61 7.97 21.80 11.64
N ALA A 62 8.18 22.85 10.85
CA ALA A 62 9.20 22.89 9.81
C ALA A 62 10.61 22.64 10.32
N ASP A 63 10.91 23.09 11.54
CA ASP A 63 12.23 22.96 12.17
C ASP A 63 12.43 21.60 12.88
N GLU A 64 11.35 20.83 13.06
CA GLU A 64 11.38 19.53 13.74
C GLU A 64 11.56 18.36 12.79
N VAL A 65 11.38 18.56 11.49
CA VAL A 65 11.43 17.50 10.49
C VAL A 65 12.44 17.79 9.38
N SER A 66 13.23 16.78 9.04
CA SER A 66 14.08 16.83 7.87
C SER A 66 13.24 16.65 6.61
N ARG A 67 13.42 17.51 5.61
CA ARG A 67 12.64 17.50 4.36
C ARG A 67 13.58 17.58 3.17
N PHE A 68 13.19 16.89 2.09
CA PHE A 68 13.80 17.09 0.78
C PHE A 68 13.32 18.42 0.18
N ASP A 69 14.17 19.08 -0.58
CA ASP A 69 13.78 20.29 -1.32
C ASP A 69 12.70 20.00 -2.36
N ARG A 70 12.74 18.79 -2.91
CA ARG A 70 11.71 18.24 -3.82
C ARG A 70 11.78 16.73 -3.80
N PHE A 71 10.63 16.07 -3.93
CA PHE A 71 10.58 14.68 -4.35
C PHE A 71 9.48 14.46 -5.38
N THR A 72 9.72 13.54 -6.30
CA THR A 72 8.80 13.23 -7.39
C THR A 72 8.45 11.76 -7.36
N VAL A 73 7.17 11.46 -7.50
CA VAL A 73 6.65 10.10 -7.64
C VAL A 73 6.18 9.90 -9.07
N THR A 74 6.83 9.00 -9.79
CA THR A 74 6.48 8.66 -11.16
C THR A 74 5.72 7.33 -11.19
N MET A 75 4.57 7.32 -11.84
CA MET A 75 3.75 6.12 -11.99
C MET A 75 4.18 5.34 -13.23
N ILE A 76 4.87 4.24 -13.02
CA ILE A 76 5.34 3.35 -14.09
C ILE A 76 4.72 1.98 -13.86
N SER A 77 3.96 1.48 -14.83
CA SER A 77 3.25 0.20 -14.73
C SER A 77 4.13 -1.01 -14.98
N ASP A 78 5.25 -0.84 -15.70
CA ASP A 78 6.17 -1.92 -16.05
C ASP A 78 7.37 -1.95 -15.08
N GLY A 79 7.44 -2.99 -14.26
CA GLY A 79 8.51 -3.18 -13.28
C GLY A 79 9.90 -3.40 -13.91
N THR A 80 9.98 -3.79 -15.19
CA THR A 80 11.26 -3.91 -15.89
C THR A 80 11.81 -2.53 -16.21
N VAL A 81 10.94 -1.64 -16.66
CA VAL A 81 11.30 -0.24 -16.95
C VAL A 81 11.73 0.47 -15.67
N THR A 82 11.03 0.27 -14.54
CA THR A 82 11.42 0.91 -13.28
C THR A 82 12.82 0.51 -12.82
N PHE A 83 13.19 -0.76 -12.99
CA PHE A 83 14.55 -1.18 -12.63
C PHE A 83 15.61 -0.58 -13.56
N GLN A 84 15.34 -0.46 -14.87
CA GLN A 84 16.25 0.21 -15.79
C GLN A 84 16.47 1.68 -15.44
N LEU A 85 15.39 2.39 -15.05
CA LEU A 85 15.47 3.78 -14.60
C LEU A 85 16.27 3.93 -13.30
N TYR A 86 16.16 2.96 -12.39
CA TYR A 86 17.01 2.91 -11.20
C TYR A 86 18.48 2.70 -11.59
N GLN A 87 18.78 1.80 -12.52
CA GLN A 87 20.14 1.55 -13.00
C GLN A 87 20.74 2.77 -13.71
N SER A 88 19.93 3.54 -14.43
CA SER A 88 20.35 4.81 -15.06
C SER A 88 20.40 6.00 -14.10
N ARG A 89 20.07 5.79 -12.81
CA ARG A 89 20.02 6.82 -11.75
C ARG A 89 18.95 7.90 -11.98
N GLU A 90 17.90 7.54 -12.65
CA GLU A 90 16.70 8.39 -12.81
C GLU A 90 15.67 8.18 -11.68
N LEU A 91 15.82 7.08 -10.93
CA LEU A 91 15.04 6.79 -9.72
C LEU A 91 16.00 6.46 -8.57
N ASP A 92 15.68 6.94 -7.37
CA ASP A 92 16.42 6.68 -6.13
C ASP A 92 15.92 5.41 -5.41
N GLU A 93 14.68 5.02 -5.65
CA GLU A 93 14.04 3.84 -5.05
C GLU A 93 13.11 3.17 -6.07
N VAL A 94 13.07 1.84 -6.05
CA VAL A 94 12.22 1.05 -6.92
C VAL A 94 11.72 -0.22 -6.21
N ASP A 95 10.44 -0.53 -6.39
CA ASP A 95 9.89 -1.84 -6.04
C ASP A 95 10.26 -2.88 -7.11
N LEU A 96 11.06 -3.89 -6.73
CA LEU A 96 11.49 -4.94 -7.65
C LEU A 96 10.47 -6.07 -7.74
N GLY A 97 10.29 -6.60 -8.94
CA GLY A 97 9.58 -7.84 -9.20
C GLY A 97 10.42 -9.09 -8.86
N GLU A 98 9.75 -10.24 -8.75
CA GLU A 98 10.36 -11.53 -8.42
C GLU A 98 11.56 -11.88 -9.33
N SER A 99 11.43 -11.66 -10.64
CA SER A 99 12.48 -11.98 -11.62
C SER A 99 13.77 -11.17 -11.38
N ASN A 100 13.64 -9.87 -11.12
CA ASN A 100 14.78 -9.00 -10.86
C ASN A 100 15.47 -9.39 -9.54
N ILE A 101 14.70 -9.62 -8.48
CA ILE A 101 15.23 -10.06 -7.19
C ILE A 101 15.98 -11.38 -7.33
N THR A 102 15.38 -12.37 -8.01
CA THR A 102 16.00 -13.68 -8.22
C THR A 102 17.30 -13.57 -9.01
N THR A 103 17.34 -12.74 -10.04
CA THR A 103 18.54 -12.49 -10.84
C THR A 103 19.65 -11.86 -9.99
N ILE A 104 19.34 -10.84 -9.21
CA ILE A 104 20.29 -10.17 -8.34
C ILE A 104 20.83 -11.13 -7.27
N GLN A 105 19.95 -11.90 -6.63
CA GLN A 105 20.35 -12.84 -5.56
C GLN A 105 21.15 -14.04 -6.06
N SER A 106 20.94 -14.47 -7.31
CA SER A 106 21.67 -15.61 -7.89
C SER A 106 23.14 -15.30 -8.19
N ASP A 107 23.50 -14.03 -8.25
CA ASP A 107 24.87 -13.57 -8.48
C ASP A 107 25.37 -12.75 -7.28
N PRO A 108 26.19 -13.34 -6.39
CA PRO A 108 26.76 -12.63 -5.24
C PRO A 108 27.66 -11.43 -5.61
N SER A 109 28.16 -11.38 -6.86
CA SER A 109 28.97 -10.27 -7.35
C SER A 109 28.15 -9.12 -7.93
N ASN A 110 26.83 -9.28 -8.03
CA ASN A 110 25.95 -8.24 -8.53
C ASN A 110 25.98 -7.00 -7.65
N GLU A 111 26.23 -5.84 -8.23
CA GLU A 111 26.38 -4.56 -7.52
C GLU A 111 25.14 -4.14 -6.73
N TYR A 112 23.95 -4.63 -7.12
CA TYR A 112 22.67 -4.33 -6.44
C TYR A 112 22.35 -5.27 -5.28
N ASN A 113 23.15 -6.32 -5.07
CA ASN A 113 22.86 -7.33 -4.04
C ASN A 113 22.82 -6.72 -2.63
N GLN A 114 23.74 -5.80 -2.33
CA GLN A 114 23.79 -5.10 -1.05
C GLN A 114 22.74 -3.99 -0.90
N GLN A 115 22.07 -3.62 -1.99
CA GLN A 115 21.03 -2.59 -2.02
C GLN A 115 19.62 -3.19 -1.86
N LEU A 116 19.52 -4.53 -1.90
CA LEU A 116 18.24 -5.21 -1.68
C LEU A 116 17.77 -5.02 -0.24
N CYS A 117 16.62 -4.40 -0.10
CA CYS A 117 15.94 -4.25 1.18
C CYS A 117 14.76 -5.19 1.26
N GLU A 118 14.51 -5.76 2.45
CA GLU A 118 13.26 -6.48 2.68
C GLU A 118 12.05 -5.54 2.59
N LYS A 119 10.98 -6.05 2.00
CA LYS A 119 9.70 -5.31 1.99
C LYS A 119 9.22 -5.09 3.41
N ARG A 120 8.86 -3.85 3.70
CA ARG A 120 8.29 -3.47 5.01
C ARG A 120 6.83 -3.92 5.09
N ALA A 121 6.39 -4.26 6.30
CA ALA A 121 4.98 -4.50 6.57
C ALA A 121 4.17 -3.24 6.19
N LYS A 122 3.09 -3.43 5.42
CA LYS A 122 2.16 -2.35 5.05
C LYS A 122 1.04 -2.27 6.09
N LYS A 123 0.30 -1.16 6.07
CA LYS A 123 -0.83 -0.90 6.99
C LYS A 123 -2.05 -1.82 6.77
N PHE A 124 -2.03 -2.71 5.77
CA PHE A 124 -3.18 -3.51 5.38
C PHE A 124 -2.87 -5.00 5.48
N SER A 125 -3.80 -5.73 6.09
CA SER A 125 -3.86 -7.18 6.00
C SER A 125 -4.76 -7.58 4.84
N TYR A 126 -4.36 -8.60 4.10
CA TYR A 126 -5.14 -9.15 3.00
C TYR A 126 -5.69 -10.50 3.42
N CYS A 127 -6.96 -10.74 3.14
CA CYS A 127 -7.58 -12.02 3.44
C CYS A 127 -8.50 -12.46 2.29
N PHE A 128 -8.71 -13.77 2.20
CA PHE A 128 -9.76 -14.32 1.35
C PHE A 128 -11.08 -14.27 2.09
N ILE A 129 -12.05 -13.57 1.52
CA ILE A 129 -13.40 -13.48 2.05
C ILE A 129 -14.30 -14.35 1.19
N PHE A 130 -14.99 -15.29 1.81
CA PHE A 130 -15.96 -16.13 1.13
C PHE A 130 -17.30 -15.42 1.04
N ASN A 131 -17.92 -15.47 -0.14
CA ASN A 131 -19.30 -15.02 -0.31
C ASN A 131 -20.26 -16.08 0.24
N TYR A 132 -20.92 -15.79 1.34
CA TYR A 132 -21.89 -16.70 1.99
C TYR A 132 -23.29 -16.61 1.42
N ASP A 133 -23.60 -15.62 0.59
CA ASP A 133 -24.90 -15.42 -0.07
C ASP A 133 -24.66 -15.12 -1.56
N LYS A 134 -24.01 -16.08 -2.21
CA LYS A 134 -23.76 -15.97 -3.65
C LYS A 134 -25.07 -16.09 -4.41
N LYS A 135 -25.25 -15.18 -5.37
CA LYS A 135 -26.38 -15.17 -6.30
C LYS A 135 -25.88 -15.39 -7.73
N ASN A 136 -26.73 -16.05 -8.51
CA ASN A 136 -26.57 -16.17 -9.95
C ASN A 136 -26.82 -14.81 -10.64
N THR A 137 -26.54 -14.73 -11.92
CA THR A 137 -26.72 -13.50 -12.72
C THR A 137 -28.18 -13.04 -12.81
N ASP A 138 -29.13 -13.97 -12.63
CA ASP A 138 -30.56 -13.71 -12.60
C ASP A 138 -31.11 -13.31 -11.21
N GLY A 139 -30.22 -13.21 -10.20
CA GLY A 139 -30.55 -12.85 -8.83
C GLY A 139 -31.00 -14.01 -7.94
N THR A 140 -31.15 -15.24 -8.48
CA THR A 140 -31.47 -16.42 -7.67
C THR A 140 -30.26 -16.90 -6.85
N PRO A 141 -30.47 -17.51 -5.66
CA PRO A 141 -29.37 -18.05 -4.87
C PRO A 141 -28.60 -19.14 -5.61
N ASP A 142 -27.25 -19.12 -5.56
CA ASP A 142 -26.43 -20.26 -5.94
C ASP A 142 -26.42 -21.29 -4.80
N GLU A 143 -27.40 -22.15 -4.78
CA GLU A 143 -27.61 -23.12 -3.70
C GLU A 143 -26.42 -24.07 -3.52
N ASN A 144 -25.79 -24.49 -4.60
CA ASN A 144 -24.63 -25.38 -4.52
C ASN A 144 -23.45 -24.73 -3.83
N TRP A 145 -23.13 -23.49 -4.22
CA TRP A 145 -22.09 -22.72 -3.56
C TRP A 145 -22.44 -22.41 -2.12
N ASN A 146 -23.64 -21.90 -1.85
CA ASN A 146 -24.05 -21.49 -0.51
C ASN A 146 -24.08 -22.69 0.46
N LYS A 147 -24.48 -23.86 0.00
CA LYS A 147 -24.41 -25.11 0.78
C LYS A 147 -22.96 -25.53 1.04
N ALA A 148 -22.10 -25.46 0.02
CA ALA A 148 -20.68 -25.85 0.16
C ALA A 148 -19.96 -24.91 1.12
N ILE A 149 -20.12 -23.60 0.97
CA ILE A 149 -19.41 -22.61 1.80
C ILE A 149 -19.92 -22.56 3.25
N ALA A 150 -21.14 -22.96 3.52
CA ALA A 150 -21.65 -23.14 4.87
C ALA A 150 -20.91 -24.25 5.64
N ASN A 151 -20.35 -25.24 4.93
CA ASN A 151 -19.60 -26.33 5.52
C ASN A 151 -18.19 -25.87 5.97
N LYS A 152 -17.91 -25.99 7.28
CA LYS A 152 -16.61 -25.63 7.86
C LYS A 152 -15.45 -26.41 7.24
N ALA A 153 -15.62 -27.71 6.98
CA ALA A 153 -14.58 -28.54 6.39
C ALA A 153 -14.24 -28.11 4.98
N PHE A 154 -15.23 -27.69 4.19
CA PHE A 154 -15.00 -27.12 2.85
C PHE A 154 -14.15 -25.85 2.91
N ARG A 155 -14.45 -24.93 3.82
CA ARG A 155 -13.63 -23.71 4.01
C ARG A 155 -12.20 -24.03 4.44
N GLN A 156 -12.05 -25.03 5.33
CA GLN A 156 -10.72 -25.47 5.77
C GLN A 156 -9.88 -26.10 4.65
N CYS A 157 -10.50 -26.66 3.61
CA CYS A 157 -9.77 -27.15 2.44
C CYS A 157 -8.97 -26.05 1.74
N PHE A 158 -9.49 -24.83 1.67
CA PHE A 158 -8.75 -23.70 1.09
C PHE A 158 -7.50 -23.37 1.90
N SER A 159 -7.64 -23.23 3.23
CA SER A 159 -6.51 -22.92 4.09
C SER A 159 -5.44 -24.02 4.07
N LYS A 160 -5.86 -25.29 4.14
CA LYS A 160 -4.93 -26.44 4.18
C LYS A 160 -4.39 -26.85 2.81
N GLY A 161 -5.11 -26.54 1.73
CA GLY A 161 -4.72 -26.89 0.36
C GLY A 161 -3.82 -25.88 -0.30
N MET A 162 -3.76 -24.64 0.20
CA MET A 162 -2.89 -23.61 -0.34
C MET A 162 -1.43 -23.81 0.08
N VAL A 163 -0.54 -23.82 -0.88
CA VAL A 163 0.91 -23.81 -0.61
C VAL A 163 1.34 -22.35 -0.44
N LEU A 164 1.09 -21.81 0.75
CA LEU A 164 1.29 -20.40 1.09
C LEU A 164 2.70 -19.90 0.76
N ASN A 165 3.72 -20.70 1.03
CA ASN A 165 5.10 -20.32 0.73
C ASN A 165 5.31 -19.99 -0.76
N LYS A 166 4.77 -20.81 -1.68
CA LYS A 166 4.85 -20.54 -3.12
C LYS A 166 4.04 -19.31 -3.53
N PHE A 167 2.90 -19.10 -2.88
CA PHE A 167 2.06 -17.94 -3.13
C PHE A 167 2.77 -16.66 -2.67
N PHE A 168 3.29 -16.64 -1.46
CA PHE A 168 3.98 -15.48 -0.91
C PHE A 168 5.32 -15.18 -1.57
N ALA A 169 6.02 -16.20 -2.12
CA ALA A 169 7.26 -15.99 -2.86
C ALA A 169 7.11 -15.05 -4.07
N ARG A 170 5.90 -14.93 -4.63
CA ARG A 170 5.63 -13.95 -5.70
C ARG A 170 5.65 -12.50 -5.22
N TYR A 171 5.39 -12.26 -3.93
CA TYR A 171 5.31 -10.93 -3.33
C TYR A 171 6.54 -10.60 -2.50
N ASN A 172 7.13 -11.60 -1.87
CA ASN A 172 8.34 -11.48 -1.07
C ASN A 172 9.23 -12.71 -1.29
N PRO A 173 10.02 -12.73 -2.38
CA PRO A 173 10.88 -13.87 -2.67
C PRO A 173 12.04 -14.03 -1.69
N ILE A 174 12.42 -12.96 -0.98
CA ILE A 174 13.51 -12.98 0.01
C ILE A 174 13.07 -13.74 1.27
N ASN A 175 11.88 -13.46 1.77
CA ASN A 175 11.33 -14.11 2.96
C ASN A 175 9.81 -14.31 2.84
N PRO A 176 9.36 -15.32 2.09
CA PRO A 176 7.94 -15.51 1.80
C PRO A 176 7.06 -15.64 3.05
N LEU A 177 7.53 -16.37 4.06
CA LEU A 177 6.74 -16.62 5.27
C LEU A 177 6.52 -15.37 6.13
N LYS A 178 7.30 -14.32 5.94
CA LYS A 178 7.08 -13.02 6.60
C LYS A 178 5.76 -12.35 6.15
N CYS A 179 5.19 -12.80 5.02
CA CYS A 179 3.89 -12.34 4.55
C CYS A 179 2.70 -13.04 5.21
N GLU A 180 2.96 -14.16 5.92
CA GLU A 180 1.91 -14.91 6.62
C GLU A 180 1.40 -14.11 7.83
N ASN A 181 0.09 -13.97 7.91
CA ASN A 181 -0.57 -13.29 9.01
C ASN A 181 -1.86 -14.03 9.37
N ASP A 182 -1.93 -14.54 10.59
CA ASP A 182 -3.10 -15.24 11.12
C ASP A 182 -4.10 -14.30 11.81
N PHE A 183 -3.81 -13.02 11.86
CA PHE A 183 -4.63 -12.00 12.51
C PHE A 183 -5.40 -11.16 11.50
N PHE A 184 -6.55 -10.66 11.93
CA PHE A 184 -7.36 -9.74 11.13
C PHE A 184 -6.70 -8.36 10.98
N THR A 185 -6.00 -7.93 12.03
CA THR A 185 -5.25 -6.68 12.06
C THR A 185 -3.79 -6.94 11.74
N MET A 186 -3.13 -5.95 11.18
CA MET A 186 -1.69 -6.03 11.00
C MET A 186 -0.98 -6.00 12.36
N LYS A 187 0.18 -6.65 12.41
CA LYS A 187 1.06 -6.61 13.57
C LYS A 187 1.48 -5.18 13.88
N GLY A 188 1.48 -4.81 15.16
CA GLY A 188 1.83 -3.46 15.60
C GLY A 188 0.68 -2.44 15.53
N LEU A 189 -0.55 -2.87 15.21
CA LEU A 189 -1.72 -1.96 15.21
C LEU A 189 -2.37 -1.84 16.57
N CYS A 190 -2.44 -2.93 17.32
CA CYS A 190 -3.05 -2.97 18.64
C CYS A 190 -2.10 -3.63 19.63
N TYR A 191 -1.96 -3.05 20.78
CA TYR A 191 -1.17 -3.57 21.88
C TYR A 191 -2.05 -3.80 23.11
N THR A 192 -1.76 -4.84 23.84
CA THR A 192 -2.30 -5.04 25.18
C THR A 192 -1.69 -4.04 26.17
N SER A 193 -2.27 -3.92 27.37
CA SER A 193 -1.81 -2.97 28.37
C SER A 193 -0.36 -3.18 28.84
N ASP A 194 0.19 -4.38 28.60
CA ASP A 194 1.59 -4.72 28.89
C ASP A 194 2.54 -4.50 27.68
N GLY A 195 2.03 -3.94 26.57
CA GLY A 195 2.80 -3.68 25.35
C GLY A 195 2.99 -4.89 24.44
N THR A 196 2.31 -6.02 24.69
CA THR A 196 2.34 -7.17 23.81
C THR A 196 1.42 -6.96 22.62
N ASP A 197 1.91 -7.32 21.40
CA ASP A 197 1.15 -7.25 20.12
C ASP A 197 0.32 -8.51 19.92
#